data_c7a232143ba61ccefe5b6c1b839d9b2b
#
_entry.id   c7a232143ba61ccefe5b6c1b839d9b2b
#
_cell.length_a   1.000
_cell.length_b   1.000
_cell.length_c   1.000
_cell.angle_alpha   90.00
_cell.angle_beta   90.00
_cell.angle_gamma   90.00
#
_symmetry.space_group_name_H-M   'P 1'
#
loop_
_entity.id
_entity.type
_entity.pdbx_description
1 polymer ?
#
loop_
_entity_poly.entity_id
_entity_poly.type
_entity_poly.pdbx_seq_one_letter_code
_entity_poly.pdbx_strand_id
1 'polypeptide(L)'
;NAAHILCHILDTLKDGRLDEETVSNFPLLGTGNTATNIVCAQAWAKGESRSRDRKKLEAYMAYFQSHCQESAQGTGAAVTTQAEISFAPFLLEENEPVICHARKALEAMGIEPRIEQGGGGMDANIYNAKGLPSLGVATGYTKNHTLEENLDLASFTRSGELVAKLIETIS
;
A
#
# COMPACT_ATOMS: atom_id res chain seq x y z
N ASN A 1 4.07 -26.86 17.42
CA ASN A 1 4.88 -25.66 17.53
C ASN A 1 4.32 -24.61 16.57
N ALA A 2 3.65 -23.58 17.12
CA ALA A 2 2.96 -22.56 16.33
C ALA A 2 3.92 -21.77 15.43
N ALA A 3 5.15 -21.52 15.86
CA ALA A 3 6.13 -20.82 15.03
C ALA A 3 6.49 -21.60 13.76
N HIS A 4 6.67 -22.93 13.86
CA HIS A 4 6.95 -23.75 12.68
C HIS A 4 5.77 -23.80 11.72
N ILE A 5 4.53 -23.86 12.25
CA ILE A 5 3.32 -23.85 11.42
C ILE A 5 3.18 -22.51 10.73
N LEU A 6 3.40 -21.39 11.43
CA LEU A 6 3.37 -20.06 10.81
C LEU A 6 4.43 -19.92 9.72
N CYS A 7 5.66 -20.39 9.96
CA CYS A 7 6.70 -20.36 8.91
C CYS A 7 6.29 -21.15 7.68
N HIS A 8 5.67 -22.33 7.86
CA HIS A 8 5.18 -23.13 6.73
C HIS A 8 4.07 -22.42 5.96
N ILE A 9 3.11 -21.81 6.66
CA ILE A 9 2.04 -21.01 6.03
C ILE A 9 2.63 -19.91 5.17
N LEU A 10 3.60 -19.15 5.69
CA LEU A 10 4.21 -18.03 4.97
C LEU A 10 5.13 -18.47 3.84
N ASP A 11 5.89 -19.55 3.99
CA ASP A 11 6.76 -20.09 2.96
C ASP A 11 6.00 -20.58 1.71
N THR A 12 4.78 -21.07 1.91
CA THR A 12 3.91 -21.57 0.85
C THR A 12 2.88 -20.54 0.35
N LEU A 13 2.78 -19.39 1.01
CA LEU A 13 1.90 -18.30 0.63
C LEU A 13 2.42 -17.61 -0.64
N LYS A 14 1.54 -17.33 -1.59
CA LYS A 14 1.87 -16.44 -2.70
C LYS A 14 1.89 -15.01 -2.19
N ASP A 15 3.07 -14.42 -2.10
CA ASP A 15 3.28 -13.03 -1.72
C ASP A 15 4.25 -12.29 -2.66
N GLY A 16 4.69 -11.10 -2.30
CA GLY A 16 5.49 -10.24 -3.14
C GLY A 16 4.66 -9.59 -4.26
N ARG A 17 5.23 -9.47 -5.45
CA ARG A 17 4.53 -8.95 -6.62
C ARG A 17 3.70 -10.04 -7.27
N LEU A 18 2.38 -9.96 -7.14
CA LEU A 18 1.44 -10.96 -7.63
C LEU A 18 1.08 -10.74 -9.11
N ASP A 19 0.94 -9.46 -9.51
CA ASP A 19 0.73 -9.02 -10.89
C ASP A 19 1.17 -7.55 -11.06
N GLU A 20 0.76 -6.87 -12.14
CA GLU A 20 1.17 -5.49 -12.45
C GLU A 20 0.65 -4.46 -11.45
N GLU A 21 -0.43 -4.77 -10.72
CA GLU A 21 -1.10 -3.84 -9.83
C GLU A 21 -1.35 -4.38 -8.42
N THR A 22 -1.04 -5.67 -8.17
CA THR A 22 -1.28 -6.33 -6.89
C THR A 22 0.04 -6.75 -6.24
N VAL A 23 0.22 -6.35 -5.01
CA VAL A 23 1.37 -6.73 -4.17
C VAL A 23 0.89 -7.15 -2.79
N SER A 24 1.64 -8.05 -2.15
CA SER A 24 1.41 -8.48 -0.77
C SER A 24 2.74 -8.66 -0.06
N ASN A 25 2.79 -8.33 1.23
CA ASN A 25 4.00 -8.48 2.04
C ASN A 25 3.63 -8.72 3.51
N PHE A 26 4.35 -9.62 4.17
CA PHE A 26 4.17 -9.97 5.58
C PHE A 26 5.48 -9.75 6.36
N PRO A 27 5.90 -8.50 6.59
CA PRO A 27 7.21 -8.20 7.16
C PRO A 27 7.30 -8.37 8.68
N LEU A 28 6.18 -8.49 9.38
CA LEU A 28 6.16 -8.57 10.82
C LEU A 28 5.72 -9.96 11.29
N LEU A 29 6.59 -10.61 12.04
CA LEU A 29 6.37 -11.93 12.62
C LEU A 29 6.68 -11.89 14.11
N GLY A 30 6.00 -12.72 14.89
CA GLY A 30 6.33 -12.83 16.30
C GLY A 30 5.75 -14.05 16.97
N THR A 31 6.29 -14.34 18.15
CA THR A 31 5.81 -15.38 19.05
C THR A 31 5.67 -14.81 20.45
N GLY A 32 4.88 -15.48 21.30
CA GLY A 32 4.78 -15.15 22.72
C GLY A 32 5.90 -15.76 23.59
N ASN A 33 6.82 -16.55 23.00
CA ASN A 33 7.83 -17.26 23.77
C ASN A 33 8.99 -16.36 24.19
N THR A 34 9.42 -16.54 25.43
CA THR A 34 10.59 -15.90 26.03
C THR A 34 11.69 -16.88 26.41
N ALA A 35 11.43 -18.21 26.31
CA ALA A 35 12.36 -19.25 26.68
C ALA A 35 12.46 -20.32 25.58
N THR A 36 13.67 -20.88 25.40
CA THR A 36 13.98 -21.83 24.32
C THR A 36 13.54 -23.27 24.62
N ASN A 37 13.28 -23.60 25.88
CA ASN A 37 12.87 -24.91 26.34
C ASN A 37 11.34 -25.09 26.38
N ILE A 38 10.58 -24.13 25.89
CA ILE A 38 9.11 -24.19 25.85
C ILE A 38 8.66 -24.25 24.38
N VAL A 39 7.81 -25.21 24.05
CA VAL A 39 7.20 -25.31 22.75
C VAL A 39 6.33 -24.07 22.51
N CYS A 40 6.48 -23.43 21.36
CA CYS A 40 5.74 -22.22 20.99
C CYS A 40 4.25 -22.54 20.86
N ALA A 41 3.43 -21.96 21.73
CA ALA A 41 1.99 -22.16 21.74
C ALA A 41 1.25 -21.19 20.80
N GLN A 42 1.80 -19.99 20.55
CA GLN A 42 1.18 -18.97 19.74
C GLN A 42 2.23 -18.24 18.86
N ALA A 43 1.89 -18.03 17.61
CA ALA A 43 2.67 -17.20 16.70
C ALA A 43 1.72 -16.36 15.85
N TRP A 44 2.21 -15.23 15.38
CA TRP A 44 1.42 -14.29 14.57
C TRP A 44 2.27 -13.69 13.46
N ALA A 45 1.61 -13.29 12.39
CA ALA A 45 2.17 -12.45 11.33
C ALA A 45 1.25 -11.27 11.08
N LYS A 46 1.83 -10.13 10.67
CA LYS A 46 1.11 -8.96 10.17
C LYS A 46 1.67 -8.57 8.82
N GLY A 47 0.80 -8.29 7.90
CA GLY A 47 1.16 -7.92 6.55
C GLY A 47 0.18 -6.91 5.98
N GLU A 48 0.46 -6.54 4.76
CA GLU A 48 -0.33 -5.62 3.95
C GLU A 48 -0.42 -6.15 2.53
N SER A 49 -1.62 -6.06 1.97
CA SER A 49 -1.86 -6.37 0.56
C SER A 49 -2.50 -5.17 -0.12
N ARG A 50 -2.03 -4.81 -1.29
CA ARG A 50 -2.49 -3.66 -2.07
C ARG A 50 -2.83 -4.08 -3.49
N SER A 51 -3.89 -3.52 -4.04
CA SER A 51 -4.21 -3.62 -5.46
C SER A 51 -4.93 -2.35 -5.90
N ARG A 52 -4.71 -1.93 -7.15
CA ARG A 52 -5.51 -0.88 -7.80
C ARG A 52 -6.88 -1.40 -8.22
N ASP A 53 -7.03 -2.72 -8.37
CA ASP A 53 -8.30 -3.40 -8.63
C ASP A 53 -8.84 -4.02 -7.34
N ARG A 54 -9.99 -3.53 -6.88
CA ARG A 54 -10.66 -4.01 -5.68
C ARG A 54 -11.04 -5.49 -5.76
N LYS A 55 -11.47 -5.98 -6.93
CA LYS A 55 -11.87 -7.38 -7.10
C LYS A 55 -10.67 -8.33 -6.97
N LYS A 56 -9.51 -7.92 -7.50
CA LYS A 56 -8.25 -8.67 -7.32
C LYS A 56 -7.84 -8.72 -5.86
N LEU A 57 -7.95 -7.61 -5.14
CA LEU A 57 -7.65 -7.58 -3.71
C LEU A 57 -8.58 -8.51 -2.92
N GLU A 58 -9.88 -8.45 -3.18
CA GLU A 58 -10.88 -9.33 -2.54
C GLU A 58 -10.60 -10.81 -2.85
N ALA A 59 -10.26 -11.14 -4.10
CA ALA A 59 -9.89 -12.50 -4.50
C ALA A 59 -8.61 -12.99 -3.81
N TYR A 60 -7.61 -12.12 -3.69
CA TYR A 60 -6.39 -12.45 -2.97
C TYR A 60 -6.65 -12.65 -1.47
N MET A 61 -7.50 -11.84 -0.85
CA MET A 61 -7.85 -12.00 0.56
C MET A 61 -8.60 -13.31 0.82
N ALA A 62 -9.49 -13.73 -0.09
CA ALA A 62 -10.13 -15.03 -0.01
C ALA A 62 -9.12 -16.19 -0.14
N TYR A 63 -8.20 -16.08 -1.10
CA TYR A 63 -7.08 -17.03 -1.25
C TYR A 63 -6.23 -17.10 0.03
N PHE A 64 -5.81 -15.95 0.58
CA PHE A 64 -5.03 -15.86 1.80
C PHE A 64 -5.70 -16.60 2.95
N GLN A 65 -7.00 -16.36 3.18
CA GLN A 65 -7.75 -17.02 4.24
C GLN A 65 -7.83 -18.54 4.06
N SER A 66 -8.18 -19.02 2.84
CA SER A 66 -8.18 -20.44 2.50
C SER A 66 -6.81 -21.07 2.72
N HIS A 67 -5.77 -20.44 2.17
CA HIS A 67 -4.39 -20.93 2.27
C HIS A 67 -3.94 -21.10 3.73
N CYS A 68 -4.23 -20.12 4.59
CA CYS A 68 -3.89 -20.20 6.01
C CYS A 68 -4.59 -21.39 6.71
N GLN A 69 -5.84 -21.64 6.40
CA GLN A 69 -6.61 -22.75 6.96
C GLN A 69 -6.12 -24.10 6.43
N GLU A 70 -5.92 -24.21 5.13
CA GLU A 70 -5.48 -25.44 4.46
C GLU A 70 -4.07 -25.85 4.88
N SER A 71 -3.13 -24.90 4.95
CA SER A 71 -1.75 -25.16 5.38
C SER A 71 -1.61 -25.59 6.84
N ALA A 72 -2.60 -25.27 7.66
CA ALA A 72 -2.63 -25.71 9.06
C ALA A 72 -3.37 -27.04 9.27
N GLN A 73 -4.01 -27.61 8.24
CA GLN A 73 -4.73 -28.89 8.36
C GLN A 73 -3.82 -30.00 8.85
N GLY A 74 -4.36 -30.84 9.75
CA GLY A 74 -3.64 -31.98 10.31
C GLY A 74 -2.59 -31.62 11.38
N THR A 75 -2.31 -30.32 11.61
CA THR A 75 -1.33 -29.87 12.61
C THR A 75 -1.89 -29.78 14.03
N GLY A 76 -3.21 -29.75 14.16
CA GLY A 76 -3.92 -29.48 15.43
C GLY A 76 -3.92 -28.00 15.84
N ALA A 77 -3.37 -27.09 15.02
CA ALA A 77 -3.40 -25.65 15.29
C ALA A 77 -4.74 -25.01 14.86
N ALA A 78 -5.19 -24.05 15.65
CA ALA A 78 -6.27 -23.15 15.25
C ALA A 78 -5.66 -21.90 14.59
N VAL A 79 -6.16 -21.54 13.41
CA VAL A 79 -5.74 -20.34 12.68
C VAL A 79 -6.88 -19.34 12.66
N THR A 80 -6.56 -18.08 12.99
CA THR A 80 -7.47 -16.96 12.90
C THR A 80 -6.85 -15.91 11.98
N THR A 81 -7.60 -15.46 10.98
CA THR A 81 -7.20 -14.37 10.09
C THR A 81 -8.13 -13.18 10.31
N GLN A 82 -7.55 -11.98 10.31
CA GLN A 82 -8.28 -10.70 10.37
C GLN A 82 -7.77 -9.81 9.25
N ALA A 83 -8.68 -9.14 8.58
CA ALA A 83 -8.35 -8.17 7.54
C ALA A 83 -9.31 -6.99 7.62
N GLU A 84 -8.75 -5.80 7.38
CA GLU A 84 -9.52 -4.56 7.26
C GLU A 84 -9.03 -3.76 6.05
N ILE A 85 -9.92 -3.03 5.43
CA ILE A 85 -9.57 -2.15 4.30
C ILE A 85 -9.22 -0.79 4.88
N SER A 86 -7.93 -0.43 4.84
CA SER A 86 -7.45 0.87 5.30
C SER A 86 -7.72 1.98 4.29
N PHE A 87 -7.64 1.67 2.98
CA PHE A 87 -7.82 2.64 1.90
C PHE A 87 -8.63 2.03 0.76
N ALA A 88 -9.62 2.76 0.26
CA ALA A 88 -10.28 2.43 -0.99
C ALA A 88 -9.42 2.89 -2.18
N PRO A 89 -9.29 2.11 -3.27
CA PRO A 89 -8.67 2.61 -4.49
C PRO A 89 -9.53 3.72 -5.11
N PHE A 90 -8.89 4.62 -5.84
CA PHE A 90 -9.58 5.63 -6.64
C PHE A 90 -8.89 5.78 -8.00
N LEU A 91 -9.64 6.21 -8.98
CA LEU A 91 -9.17 6.62 -10.29
C LEU A 91 -9.84 7.96 -10.64
N LEU A 92 -9.05 8.93 -11.05
CA LEU A 92 -9.53 10.22 -11.56
C LEU A 92 -9.38 10.23 -13.09
N GLU A 93 -10.40 10.70 -13.77
CA GLU A 93 -10.33 10.91 -15.20
C GLU A 93 -9.47 12.14 -15.52
N GLU A 94 -8.78 12.14 -16.67
CA GLU A 94 -7.84 13.22 -17.02
C GLU A 94 -8.48 14.61 -17.16
N ASN A 95 -9.79 14.67 -17.35
CA ASN A 95 -10.59 15.89 -17.44
C ASN A 95 -11.15 16.37 -16.09
N GLU A 96 -10.89 15.67 -15.01
CA GLU A 96 -11.31 16.09 -13.67
C GLU A 96 -10.72 17.47 -13.32
N PRO A 97 -11.51 18.37 -12.71
CA PRO A 97 -11.05 19.71 -12.39
C PRO A 97 -9.74 19.75 -11.60
N VAL A 98 -9.55 18.85 -10.64
CA VAL A 98 -8.34 18.80 -9.82
C VAL A 98 -7.10 18.44 -10.65
N ILE A 99 -7.22 17.58 -11.66
CA ILE A 99 -6.14 17.25 -12.59
C ILE A 99 -5.86 18.44 -13.52
N CYS A 100 -6.91 19.04 -14.07
CA CYS A 100 -6.78 20.21 -14.93
C CYS A 100 -6.10 21.40 -14.23
N HIS A 101 -6.41 21.63 -12.94
CA HIS A 101 -5.75 22.67 -12.15
C HIS A 101 -4.28 22.35 -11.89
N ALA A 102 -3.97 21.10 -11.54
CA ALA A 102 -2.58 20.69 -11.33
C ALA A 102 -1.73 20.83 -12.62
N ARG A 103 -2.28 20.46 -13.77
CA ARG A 103 -1.62 20.67 -15.09
C ARG A 103 -1.31 22.14 -15.31
N LYS A 104 -2.30 23.02 -15.20
CA LYS A 104 -2.11 24.47 -15.39
C LYS A 104 -1.04 25.05 -14.47
N ALA A 105 -1.01 24.63 -13.21
CA ALA A 105 -0.01 25.11 -12.28
C ALA A 105 1.40 24.64 -12.66
N LEU A 106 1.57 23.38 -13.05
CA LEU A 106 2.86 22.84 -13.51
C LEU A 106 3.32 23.52 -14.80
N GLU A 107 2.45 23.68 -15.79
CA GLU A 107 2.74 24.38 -17.06
C GLU A 107 3.17 25.84 -16.81
N ALA A 108 2.48 26.55 -15.90
CA ALA A 108 2.85 27.92 -15.51
C ALA A 108 4.23 28.00 -14.84
N MET A 109 4.74 26.90 -14.28
CA MET A 109 6.09 26.77 -13.74
C MET A 109 7.11 26.27 -14.77
N GLY A 110 6.69 26.06 -16.03
CA GLY A 110 7.54 25.46 -17.08
C GLY A 110 7.88 23.99 -16.84
N ILE A 111 7.03 23.27 -16.10
CA ILE A 111 7.16 21.83 -15.84
C ILE A 111 6.16 21.07 -16.70
N GLU A 112 6.63 20.10 -17.49
CA GLU A 112 5.76 19.21 -18.24
C GLU A 112 5.00 18.29 -17.29
N PRO A 113 3.64 18.34 -17.26
CA PRO A 113 2.86 17.49 -16.36
C PRO A 113 2.95 16.02 -16.77
N ARG A 114 3.22 15.14 -15.79
CA ARG A 114 3.15 13.68 -15.96
C ARG A 114 2.10 13.14 -15.02
N ILE A 115 1.12 12.41 -15.58
CA ILE A 115 0.08 11.74 -14.81
C ILE A 115 0.46 10.28 -14.71
N GLU A 116 0.55 9.79 -13.48
CA GLU A 116 0.91 8.40 -13.19
C GLU A 116 -0.07 7.77 -12.23
N GLN A 117 -0.31 6.47 -12.40
CA GLN A 117 -1.08 5.68 -11.47
C GLN A 117 -0.15 5.09 -10.40
N GLY A 118 -0.33 5.50 -9.17
CA GLY A 118 0.43 4.99 -8.03
C GLY A 118 -0.23 3.79 -7.35
N GLY A 119 0.58 2.93 -6.70
CA GLY A 119 0.10 1.82 -5.86
C GLY A 119 0.15 2.12 -4.35
N GLY A 120 0.57 3.33 -3.96
CA GLY A 120 0.66 3.75 -2.56
C GLY A 120 -0.67 4.23 -2.00
N GLY A 121 -0.90 4.02 -0.69
CA GLY A 121 -2.00 4.66 0.04
C GLY A 121 -1.61 6.08 0.45
N MET A 122 -2.55 7.00 0.36
CA MET A 122 -2.39 8.41 0.77
C MET A 122 -3.74 9.00 1.21
N ASP A 123 -3.73 10.17 1.81
CA ASP A 123 -4.95 10.84 2.26
C ASP A 123 -5.96 11.09 1.12
N ALA A 124 -5.48 11.22 -0.12
CA ALA A 124 -6.34 11.34 -1.28
C ALA A 124 -7.30 10.13 -1.45
N ASN A 125 -6.92 8.92 -1.03
CA ASN A 125 -7.80 7.77 -1.03
C ASN A 125 -9.03 8.01 -0.13
N ILE A 126 -8.81 8.61 1.05
CA ILE A 126 -9.86 8.91 2.02
C ILE A 126 -10.77 10.02 1.49
N TYR A 127 -10.19 11.08 0.91
CA TYR A 127 -10.95 12.21 0.39
C TYR A 127 -11.79 11.82 -0.81
N ASN A 128 -11.21 11.08 -1.77
CA ASN A 128 -11.96 10.58 -2.94
C ASN A 128 -13.10 9.64 -2.51
N ALA A 129 -12.88 8.76 -1.53
CA ALA A 129 -13.93 7.89 -1.00
C ALA A 129 -15.09 8.66 -0.35
N LYS A 130 -14.84 9.89 0.08
CA LYS A 130 -15.86 10.81 0.64
C LYS A 130 -16.45 11.77 -0.40
N GLY A 131 -16.11 11.61 -1.68
CA GLY A 131 -16.62 12.44 -2.77
C GLY A 131 -15.90 13.79 -2.91
N LEU A 132 -14.72 13.96 -2.30
CA LEU A 132 -13.86 15.12 -2.49
C LEU A 132 -12.72 14.75 -3.45
N PRO A 133 -12.78 15.15 -4.74
CA PRO A 133 -11.75 14.84 -5.70
C PRO A 133 -10.38 15.36 -5.26
N SER A 134 -9.43 14.46 -5.12
CA SER A 134 -8.10 14.77 -4.58
C SER A 134 -7.04 13.94 -5.28
N LEU A 135 -5.89 14.55 -5.57
CA LEU A 135 -4.73 13.87 -6.17
C LEU A 135 -3.49 14.08 -5.32
N GLY A 136 -2.52 13.18 -5.45
CA GLY A 136 -1.18 13.35 -4.90
C GLY A 136 -0.27 14.06 -5.90
N VAL A 137 0.64 14.88 -5.38
CA VAL A 137 1.73 15.48 -6.16
C VAL A 137 3.08 14.96 -5.66
N ALA A 138 4.01 14.71 -6.60
CA ALA A 138 5.35 14.25 -6.26
C ALA A 138 6.14 15.37 -5.59
N THR A 139 6.95 15.00 -4.58
CA THR A 139 7.77 15.93 -3.80
C THR A 139 9.27 15.72 -4.00
N GLY A 140 9.67 14.84 -4.94
CA GLY A 140 11.07 14.61 -5.29
C GLY A 140 11.78 13.52 -4.49
N TYR A 141 11.06 12.72 -3.69
CA TYR A 141 11.65 11.54 -3.07
C TYR A 141 11.69 10.35 -4.04
N THR A 142 12.70 9.52 -3.88
CA THR A 142 12.91 8.30 -4.68
C THR A 142 13.26 7.11 -3.80
N LYS A 143 13.06 5.90 -4.32
CA LYS A 143 13.32 4.63 -3.62
C LYS A 143 12.62 4.55 -2.26
N ASN A 144 11.43 5.11 -2.17
CA ASN A 144 10.61 5.10 -0.96
C ASN A 144 10.42 3.68 -0.40
N HIS A 145 10.38 3.59 0.94
CA HIS A 145 10.30 2.32 1.70
C HIS A 145 11.51 1.39 1.53
N THR A 146 12.67 1.91 1.13
CA THR A 146 13.94 1.17 1.09
C THR A 146 15.01 1.87 1.94
N LEU A 147 16.12 1.16 2.21
CA LEU A 147 17.28 1.75 2.90
C LEU A 147 18.01 2.82 2.06
N GLU A 148 17.69 2.92 0.78
CA GLU A 148 18.26 3.89 -0.16
C GLU A 148 17.30 5.07 -0.41
N GLU A 149 16.23 5.18 0.36
CA GLU A 149 15.28 6.30 0.23
C GLU A 149 16.01 7.64 0.37
N ASN A 150 15.76 8.51 -0.56
CA ASN A 150 16.37 9.85 -0.56
C ASN A 150 15.40 10.89 -1.14
N LEU A 151 15.68 12.15 -0.83
CA LEU A 151 14.90 13.31 -1.26
C LEU A 151 15.82 14.27 -2.04
N ASP A 152 15.45 14.57 -3.28
CA ASP A 152 16.09 15.65 -4.03
C ASP A 152 15.60 17.01 -3.52
N LEU A 153 16.51 17.80 -2.94
CA LEU A 153 16.17 19.07 -2.31
C LEU A 153 15.66 20.13 -3.30
N ALA A 154 16.16 20.11 -4.54
CA ALA A 154 15.69 21.04 -5.56
C ALA A 154 14.25 20.73 -5.96
N SER A 155 13.93 19.46 -6.20
CA SER A 155 12.56 19.00 -6.47
C SER A 155 11.62 19.27 -5.30
N PHE A 156 12.10 19.05 -4.07
CA PHE A 156 11.30 19.34 -2.88
C PHE A 156 10.98 20.83 -2.73
N THR A 157 11.94 21.72 -2.97
CA THR A 157 11.72 23.17 -2.98
C THR A 157 10.68 23.55 -4.05
N ARG A 158 10.80 23.00 -5.26
CA ARG A 158 9.84 23.23 -6.34
C ARG A 158 8.44 22.73 -6.00
N SER A 159 8.30 21.68 -5.20
CA SER A 159 6.98 21.21 -4.76
C SER A 159 6.27 22.22 -3.85
N GLY A 160 7.03 22.97 -3.04
CA GLY A 160 6.51 24.10 -2.26
C GLY A 160 6.03 25.26 -3.16
N GLU A 161 6.80 25.60 -4.20
CA GLU A 161 6.41 26.57 -5.22
C GLU A 161 5.14 26.13 -5.97
N LEU A 162 5.01 24.83 -6.26
CA LEU A 162 3.81 24.26 -6.88
C LEU A 162 2.57 24.45 -6.00
N VAL A 163 2.67 24.27 -4.67
CA VAL A 163 1.55 24.52 -3.76
C VAL A 163 1.08 25.98 -3.85
N ALA A 164 2.00 26.95 -3.84
CA ALA A 164 1.66 28.34 -4.01
C ALA A 164 0.98 28.61 -5.36
N LYS A 165 1.52 28.03 -6.44
CA LYS A 165 0.96 28.16 -7.79
C LYS A 165 -0.43 27.52 -7.94
N LEU A 166 -0.68 26.39 -7.30
CA LEU A 166 -2.00 25.77 -7.24
C LEU A 166 -3.04 26.70 -6.59
N ILE A 167 -2.69 27.38 -5.49
CA ILE A 167 -3.59 28.33 -4.83
C ILE A 167 -3.89 29.53 -5.77
N GLU A 168 -2.88 30.06 -6.45
CA GLU A 168 -3.06 31.17 -7.40
C GLU A 168 -3.95 30.80 -8.60
N THR A 169 -3.93 29.54 -9.07
CA THR A 169 -4.68 29.09 -10.26
C THR A 169 -6.14 28.71 -9.95
N ILE A 170 -6.50 28.55 -8.68
CA ILE A 170 -7.88 28.31 -8.26
C ILE A 170 -8.68 29.63 -8.11
N SER A 171 -7.97 30.73 -7.95
CA SER A 171 -8.57 32.08 -7.84
C SER A 171 -8.97 32.60 -9.19
#